data_745b1aaf2fca7093ee86374e6e0e31ad
#
_entry.id   745b1aaf2fca7093ee86374e6e0e31ad
#
_cell.length_a   1.000
_cell.length_b   1.000
_cell.length_c   1.000
_cell.angle_alpha   90.00
_cell.angle_beta   90.00
_cell.angle_gamma   90.00
#
_symmetry.space_group_name_H-M   'P 1'
#
loop_
_entity.id
_entity.type
_entity.pdbx_description
1 polymer ?
#
loop_
_entity_poly.entity_id
_entity_poly.type
_entity_poly.pdbx_seq_one_letter_code
_entity_poly.pdbx_strand_id
1 'polypeptide(L)'
;MRLKKFENNPIISPNPDNQWENLVTCNPGVIYADGTFYMLYRAAGDEPEHTIRFGLAVSKDGFNFTRASDSPVFGPSADGPDSGCVEDPRIVRFGDEFYVTYAYRIHHPGQYWTFPHDVVLLPECGEYAPAALKENIGNTGLAVTRDFRNF
;
A
#
# COMPACT_ATOMS: atom_id res chain seq x y z
N MET A 1 -26.08 14.51 7.15
CA MET A 1 -25.24 15.08 6.07
C MET A 1 -24.95 13.97 5.04
N ARG A 2 -25.21 14.20 3.75
CA ARG A 2 -24.93 13.21 2.69
C ARG A 2 -23.62 13.59 2.01
N LEU A 3 -22.62 12.71 2.04
CA LEU A 3 -21.35 12.94 1.35
C LEU A 3 -21.55 12.88 -0.17
N LYS A 4 -20.96 13.83 -0.90
CA LYS A 4 -20.90 13.83 -2.36
C LYS A 4 -19.55 13.25 -2.80
N LYS A 5 -19.59 12.26 -3.69
CA LYS A 5 -18.36 11.77 -4.33
C LYS A 5 -17.82 12.83 -5.27
N PHE A 6 -16.47 12.93 -5.33
CA PHE A 6 -15.83 13.79 -6.31
C PHE A 6 -16.11 13.26 -7.73
N GLU A 7 -16.42 14.15 -8.65
CA GLU A 7 -16.89 13.78 -10.00
C GLU A 7 -15.77 13.19 -10.87
N ASN A 8 -14.51 13.59 -10.62
CA ASN A 8 -13.35 13.10 -11.38
C ASN A 8 -12.65 11.91 -10.68
N ASN A 9 -13.37 11.12 -9.86
CA ASN A 9 -12.81 9.87 -9.38
C ASN A 9 -12.62 8.85 -10.52
N PRO A 10 -11.55 8.02 -10.46
CA PRO A 10 -10.52 7.95 -9.43
C PRO A 10 -9.48 9.07 -9.54
N ILE A 11 -9.02 9.62 -8.40
CA ILE A 11 -7.99 10.67 -8.33
C ILE A 11 -6.58 10.16 -8.60
N ILE A 12 -6.36 8.85 -8.56
CA ILE A 12 -5.16 8.15 -8.98
C ILE A 12 -5.57 6.77 -9.51
N SER A 13 -4.98 6.35 -10.60
CA SER A 13 -5.22 5.05 -11.25
C SER A 13 -3.90 4.32 -11.45
N PRO A 14 -3.90 2.99 -11.64
CA PRO A 14 -2.71 2.26 -12.07
C PRO A 14 -2.05 2.93 -13.27
N ASN A 15 -0.71 2.89 -13.30
CA ASN A 15 0.05 3.39 -14.44
C ASN A 15 0.55 2.19 -15.27
N PRO A 16 0.01 1.96 -16.49
CA PRO A 16 0.38 0.82 -17.30
C PRO A 16 1.85 0.80 -17.73
N ASP A 17 2.49 1.97 -17.74
CA ASP A 17 3.89 2.10 -18.14
C ASP A 17 4.86 1.84 -16.96
N ASN A 18 4.32 1.58 -15.77
CA ASN A 18 5.10 1.44 -14.54
C ASN A 18 4.84 0.08 -13.89
N GLN A 19 5.68 -0.91 -14.15
CA GLN A 19 5.45 -2.31 -13.80
C GLN A 19 5.06 -2.54 -12.33
N TRP A 20 5.64 -1.82 -11.38
CA TRP A 20 5.36 -2.02 -9.96
C TRP A 20 3.98 -1.54 -9.48
N GLU A 21 3.26 -0.76 -10.31
CA GLU A 21 1.94 -0.18 -9.97
C GLU A 21 0.91 -0.31 -11.11
N ASN A 22 1.18 -1.15 -12.12
CA ASN A 22 0.32 -1.25 -13.30
C ASN A 22 -0.97 -2.05 -13.07
N LEU A 23 -1.07 -2.82 -11.99
CA LEU A 23 -2.23 -3.66 -11.69
C LEU A 23 -3.26 -2.98 -10.79
N VAL A 24 -2.83 -2.39 -9.68
CA VAL A 24 -3.74 -1.81 -8.68
C VAL A 24 -3.13 -0.61 -7.96
N THR A 25 -3.96 0.40 -7.69
CA THR A 25 -3.68 1.49 -6.76
C THR A 25 -4.89 1.68 -5.82
N CYS A 26 -4.67 1.70 -4.51
CA CYS A 26 -5.77 1.79 -3.54
C CYS A 26 -5.29 2.24 -2.15
N ASN A 27 -6.21 2.29 -1.18
CA ASN A 27 -6.02 2.42 0.26
C ASN A 27 -4.98 3.49 0.66
N PRO A 28 -5.11 4.75 0.20
CA PRO A 28 -4.11 5.77 0.48
C PRO A 28 -4.17 6.29 1.92
N GLY A 29 -2.99 6.64 2.46
CA GLY A 29 -2.87 7.57 3.57
C GLY A 29 -2.58 8.97 3.03
N VAL A 30 -3.33 9.97 3.48
CA VAL A 30 -3.16 11.36 3.02
C VAL A 30 -2.99 12.29 4.21
N ILE A 31 -2.04 13.23 4.09
CA ILE A 31 -1.85 14.30 5.07
C ILE A 31 -1.63 15.63 4.35
N TYR A 32 -2.16 16.72 4.94
CA TYR A 32 -1.86 18.07 4.50
C TYR A 32 -0.80 18.68 5.42
N ALA A 33 0.31 19.09 4.85
CA ALA A 33 1.39 19.74 5.57
C ALA A 33 2.09 20.79 4.69
N ASP A 34 2.40 21.91 5.26
CA ASP A 34 3.19 22.99 4.66
C ASP A 34 2.71 23.39 3.24
N GLY A 35 1.39 23.53 3.07
CA GLY A 35 0.75 23.93 1.81
C GLY A 35 0.69 22.83 0.74
N THR A 36 0.88 21.56 1.12
CA THR A 36 0.88 20.43 0.18
C THR A 36 0.15 19.23 0.78
N PHE A 37 -0.66 18.56 -0.01
CA PHE A 37 -1.18 17.25 0.30
C PHE A 37 -0.17 16.20 -0.13
N TYR A 38 0.20 15.32 0.78
CA TYR A 38 1.03 14.14 0.52
C TYR A 38 0.15 12.90 0.63
N MET A 39 0.21 12.06 -0.38
CA MET A 39 -0.53 10.80 -0.45
C MET A 39 0.46 9.65 -0.59
N LEU A 40 0.55 8.80 0.42
CA LEU A 40 1.13 7.48 0.27
C LEU A 40 0.02 6.55 -0.19
N TYR A 41 0.11 6.02 -1.42
CA TYR A 41 -0.86 5.08 -1.95
C TYR A 41 -0.27 3.69 -2.04
N ARG A 42 -1.09 2.70 -1.72
CA ARG A 42 -0.77 1.29 -1.91
C ARG A 42 -0.85 0.95 -3.39
N ALA A 43 0.14 0.24 -3.90
CA ALA A 43 0.16 -0.23 -5.28
C ALA A 43 0.80 -1.61 -5.40
N ALA A 44 0.41 -2.36 -6.43
CA ALA A 44 1.05 -3.59 -6.86
C ALA A 44 1.05 -3.68 -8.37
N GLY A 45 2.05 -4.36 -8.90
CA GLY A 45 2.18 -4.70 -10.31
C GLY A 45 1.63 -6.07 -10.66
N ASP A 46 1.73 -6.39 -11.94
CA ASP A 46 1.34 -7.67 -12.52
C ASP A 46 2.47 -8.72 -12.49
N GLU A 47 3.60 -8.41 -11.83
CA GLU A 47 4.64 -9.39 -11.56
C GLU A 47 4.11 -10.55 -10.70
N PRO A 48 4.66 -11.77 -10.82
CA PRO A 48 4.10 -12.96 -10.16
C PRO A 48 3.94 -12.85 -8.65
N GLU A 49 4.79 -12.09 -7.99
CA GLU A 49 4.77 -11.84 -6.55
C GLU A 49 3.66 -10.86 -6.15
N HIS A 50 3.20 -10.02 -7.06
CA HIS A 50 2.26 -8.90 -6.80
C HIS A 50 2.69 -8.09 -5.58
N THR A 51 3.97 -7.79 -5.47
CA THR A 51 4.53 -7.16 -4.28
C THR A 51 3.93 -5.80 -4.03
N ILE A 52 3.29 -5.64 -2.88
CA ILE A 52 2.63 -4.39 -2.50
C ILE A 52 3.67 -3.42 -1.92
N ARG A 53 3.67 -2.20 -2.44
CA ARG A 53 4.58 -1.10 -2.09
C ARG A 53 3.80 0.21 -1.97
N PHE A 54 4.45 1.25 -1.47
CA PHE A 54 3.87 2.60 -1.45
C PHE A 54 4.49 3.49 -2.51
N GLY A 55 3.61 4.12 -3.29
CA GLY A 55 3.95 5.27 -4.10
C GLY A 55 3.66 6.58 -3.36
N LEU A 56 4.28 7.65 -3.83
CA LEU A 56 4.05 9.01 -3.34
C LEU A 56 3.41 9.86 -4.43
N ALA A 57 2.28 10.47 -4.13
CA ALA A 57 1.68 11.51 -4.95
C ALA A 57 1.48 12.78 -4.13
N VAL A 58 1.52 13.93 -4.79
CA VAL A 58 1.37 15.25 -4.17
C VAL A 58 0.29 16.06 -4.86
N SER A 59 -0.35 16.95 -4.09
CA SER A 59 -1.36 17.89 -4.60
C SER A 59 -1.31 19.21 -3.87
N LYS A 60 -1.73 20.29 -4.53
CA LYS A 60 -1.92 21.60 -3.90
C LYS A 60 -3.36 21.87 -3.50
N ASP A 61 -4.30 21.16 -4.07
CA ASP A 61 -5.74 21.39 -3.89
C ASP A 61 -6.48 20.21 -3.23
N GLY A 62 -5.81 19.04 -3.07
CA GLY A 62 -6.38 17.82 -2.52
C GLY A 62 -7.26 17.03 -3.50
N PHE A 63 -7.35 17.47 -4.75
CA PHE A 63 -8.15 16.84 -5.79
C PHE A 63 -7.28 16.33 -6.95
N ASN A 64 -6.33 17.16 -7.40
CA ASN A 64 -5.46 16.84 -8.51
C ASN A 64 -4.10 16.38 -7.97
N PHE A 65 -3.87 15.07 -7.99
CA PHE A 65 -2.63 14.46 -7.51
C PHE A 65 -1.71 14.11 -8.67
N THR A 66 -0.41 14.39 -8.48
CA THR A 66 0.65 14.02 -9.41
C THR A 66 1.64 13.10 -8.68
N ARG A 67 2.07 12.02 -9.33
CA ARG A 67 3.13 11.14 -8.81
C ARG A 67 4.41 11.95 -8.58
N ALA A 68 5.00 11.79 -7.42
CA ALA A 68 6.24 12.46 -7.04
C ALA A 68 7.49 11.59 -7.33
N SER A 69 7.28 10.35 -7.75
CA SER A 69 8.33 9.39 -8.13
C SER A 69 7.75 8.33 -9.07
N ASP A 70 8.56 7.86 -10.02
CA ASP A 70 8.25 6.71 -10.86
C ASP A 70 8.63 5.37 -10.19
N SER A 71 9.30 5.44 -9.05
CA SER A 71 9.66 4.28 -8.22
C SER A 71 8.90 4.32 -6.89
N PRO A 72 8.66 3.16 -6.25
CA PRO A 72 8.08 3.14 -4.93
C PRO A 72 8.99 3.88 -3.94
N VAL A 73 8.38 4.58 -2.98
CA VAL A 73 9.11 5.31 -1.92
C VAL A 73 9.28 4.48 -0.66
N PHE A 74 8.48 3.43 -0.50
CA PHE A 74 8.56 2.50 0.62
C PHE A 74 8.08 1.11 0.18
N GLY A 75 8.75 0.08 0.64
CA GLY A 75 8.43 -1.30 0.31
C GLY A 75 8.86 -2.29 1.37
N PRO A 76 8.64 -3.58 1.13
CA PRO A 76 9.09 -4.64 2.01
C PRO A 76 10.59 -4.61 2.24
N SER A 77 11.03 -4.97 3.45
CA SER A 77 12.45 -5.22 3.73
C SER A 77 12.90 -6.55 3.11
N ALA A 78 14.20 -6.67 2.82
CA ALA A 78 14.75 -7.88 2.19
C ALA A 78 14.58 -9.11 3.08
N ASP A 79 14.78 -8.96 4.40
CA ASP A 79 14.83 -10.08 5.37
C ASP A 79 13.97 -9.83 6.60
N GLY A 80 13.15 -8.77 6.60
CA GLY A 80 12.35 -8.38 7.77
C GLY A 80 11.04 -9.15 7.90
N PRO A 81 10.31 -8.92 8.97
CA PRO A 81 8.99 -9.51 9.17
C PRO A 81 7.95 -8.99 8.16
N ASP A 82 8.24 -7.89 7.47
CA ASP A 82 7.44 -7.28 6.41
C ASP A 82 7.92 -7.65 4.99
N SER A 83 8.77 -8.68 4.85
CA SER A 83 9.40 -9.06 3.59
C SER A 83 8.44 -9.43 2.46
N GLY A 84 7.18 -9.74 2.77
CA GLY A 84 6.19 -10.08 1.76
C GLY A 84 5.47 -8.86 1.17
N CYS A 85 5.03 -7.94 1.98
CA CYS A 85 4.35 -6.73 1.52
C CYS A 85 4.13 -5.70 2.63
N VAL A 86 3.91 -4.45 2.22
CA VAL A 86 3.49 -3.34 3.07
C VAL A 86 2.17 -2.77 2.56
N GLU A 87 1.20 -2.52 3.45
CA GLU A 87 -0.17 -2.21 3.09
C GLU A 87 -0.76 -1.06 3.92
N ASP A 88 -1.72 -0.36 3.36
CA ASP A 88 -2.65 0.52 4.08
C ASP A 88 -1.98 1.58 4.96
N PRO A 89 -1.18 2.49 4.41
CA PRO A 89 -0.49 3.51 5.18
C PRO A 89 -1.46 4.47 5.88
N ARG A 90 -1.11 4.88 7.11
CA ARG A 90 -1.79 5.95 7.84
C ARG A 90 -0.74 6.92 8.36
N ILE A 91 -0.95 8.21 8.17
CA ILE A 91 0.06 9.25 8.38
C ILE A 91 -0.42 10.20 9.47
N VAL A 92 0.45 10.47 10.44
CA VAL A 92 0.30 11.57 11.39
C VAL A 92 1.60 12.36 11.47
N ARG A 93 1.52 13.63 11.82
CA ARG A 93 2.70 14.50 12.00
C ARG A 93 2.88 14.87 13.46
N PHE A 94 4.12 14.75 13.94
CA PHE A 94 4.55 15.29 15.23
C PHE A 94 5.84 16.10 15.02
N GLY A 95 5.75 17.41 15.26
CA GLY A 95 6.86 18.32 14.98
C GLY A 95 7.24 18.31 13.50
N ASP A 96 8.49 17.97 13.23
CA ASP A 96 9.05 17.91 11.88
C ASP A 96 9.04 16.50 11.26
N GLU A 97 8.44 15.53 11.95
CA GLU A 97 8.45 14.14 11.53
C GLU A 97 7.04 13.64 11.22
N PHE A 98 6.96 12.79 10.19
CA PHE A 98 5.77 12.05 9.82
C PHE A 98 5.92 10.61 10.28
N TYR A 99 4.95 10.14 11.04
CA TYR A 99 4.84 8.78 11.53
C TYR A 99 3.83 8.05 10.65
N VAL A 100 4.28 6.96 10.04
CA VAL A 100 3.48 6.17 9.11
C VAL A 100 3.26 4.80 9.73
N THR A 101 2.05 4.52 10.18
CA THR A 101 1.65 3.15 10.52
C THR A 101 1.18 2.43 9.27
N TYR A 102 1.52 1.16 9.15
CA TYR A 102 1.15 0.33 8.00
C TYR A 102 0.91 -1.11 8.42
N ALA A 103 0.10 -1.83 7.66
CA ALA A 103 0.01 -3.27 7.78
C ALA A 103 1.14 -3.93 6.98
N TYR A 104 1.63 -5.07 7.46
CA TYR A 104 2.62 -5.87 6.72
C TYR A 104 2.36 -7.36 6.86
N ARG A 105 2.94 -8.13 5.95
CA ARG A 105 2.90 -9.59 5.92
C ARG A 105 4.25 -10.16 5.50
N ILE A 106 4.50 -11.41 5.90
CA ILE A 106 5.76 -12.10 5.61
C ILE A 106 5.78 -12.75 4.21
N HIS A 107 4.62 -12.95 3.60
CA HIS A 107 4.49 -13.57 2.27
C HIS A 107 3.94 -12.59 1.25
N HIS A 108 4.47 -12.66 0.03
CA HIS A 108 3.96 -11.87 -1.11
C HIS A 108 2.53 -12.25 -1.47
N PRO A 109 1.70 -11.31 -1.94
CA PRO A 109 0.35 -11.60 -2.40
C PRO A 109 0.27 -12.71 -3.45
N GLY A 110 1.22 -12.79 -4.38
CA GLY A 110 1.28 -13.83 -5.40
C GLY A 110 1.39 -15.26 -4.85
N GLN A 111 1.82 -15.43 -3.60
CA GLN A 111 1.90 -16.72 -2.93
C GLN A 111 0.55 -17.23 -2.41
N TYR A 112 -0.45 -16.36 -2.26
CA TYR A 112 -1.76 -16.71 -1.72
C TYR A 112 -2.95 -16.24 -2.57
N TRP A 113 -2.75 -15.34 -3.55
CA TRP A 113 -3.81 -14.91 -4.47
C TRP A 113 -4.11 -15.90 -5.59
N THR A 114 -3.27 -16.90 -5.77
CA THR A 114 -3.45 -17.92 -6.80
C THR A 114 -4.55 -18.94 -6.48
N PHE A 115 -5.21 -18.80 -5.34
CA PHE A 115 -6.37 -19.64 -5.02
C PHE A 115 -7.59 -19.22 -5.84
N PRO A 116 -8.35 -20.20 -6.36
CA PRO A 116 -9.65 -19.92 -6.94
C PRO A 116 -10.46 -19.06 -5.96
N HIS A 117 -11.04 -17.98 -6.44
CA HIS A 117 -11.82 -17.04 -5.63
C HIS A 117 -13.02 -17.68 -4.90
N ASP A 118 -13.30 -18.93 -5.19
CA ASP A 118 -14.43 -19.71 -4.67
C ASP A 118 -14.07 -20.54 -3.42
N VAL A 119 -12.79 -20.57 -3.02
CA VAL A 119 -12.38 -21.29 -1.82
C VAL A 119 -12.49 -20.38 -0.61
N VAL A 120 -13.62 -20.44 0.06
CA VAL A 120 -13.72 -19.97 1.44
C VAL A 120 -12.91 -20.94 2.29
N LEU A 121 -11.76 -20.50 2.77
CA LEU A 121 -10.98 -21.26 3.74
C LEU A 121 -11.75 -21.26 5.07
N LEU A 122 -12.54 -22.29 5.26
CA LEU A 122 -13.12 -22.59 6.56
C LEU A 122 -12.00 -22.99 7.53
N PRO A 123 -12.13 -22.75 8.83
CA PRO A 123 -11.15 -23.19 9.83
C PRO A 123 -10.74 -24.66 9.68
N GLU A 124 -11.67 -25.51 9.27
CA GLU A 124 -11.47 -26.94 9.03
C GLU A 124 -10.58 -27.23 7.82
N CYS A 125 -10.50 -26.30 6.86
CA CYS A 125 -9.63 -26.43 5.67
C CYS A 125 -8.19 -25.98 5.96
N GLY A 126 -7.90 -25.44 7.12
CA GLY A 126 -6.58 -24.94 7.50
C GLY A 126 -5.46 -25.97 7.42
N GLU A 127 -5.80 -27.26 7.55
CA GLU A 127 -4.85 -28.36 7.46
C GLU A 127 -4.25 -28.53 6.06
N TYR A 128 -5.02 -28.18 5.03
CA TYR A 128 -4.66 -28.32 3.62
C TYR A 128 -4.19 -27.01 2.98
N ALA A 129 -4.33 -25.89 3.71
CA ALA A 129 -3.89 -24.59 3.19
C ALA A 129 -2.36 -24.54 3.10
N PRO A 130 -1.80 -23.94 2.03
CA PRO A 130 -0.36 -23.65 1.99
C PRO A 130 0.12 -22.88 3.21
N ALA A 131 1.39 -23.10 3.60
CA ALA A 131 2.01 -22.40 4.72
C ALA A 131 1.84 -20.89 4.60
N ALA A 132 2.01 -20.34 3.39
CA ALA A 132 1.81 -18.92 3.12
C ALA A 132 0.44 -18.38 3.55
N LEU A 133 -0.63 -19.17 3.43
CA LEU A 133 -1.97 -18.77 3.90
C LEU A 133 -2.13 -18.91 5.41
N LYS A 134 -1.55 -19.94 6.00
CA LYS A 134 -1.63 -20.19 7.45
C LYS A 134 -0.81 -19.18 8.25
N GLU A 135 0.35 -18.80 7.72
CA GLU A 135 1.34 -17.96 8.38
C GLU A 135 1.20 -16.49 8.00
N ASN A 136 0.36 -16.17 7.01
CA ASN A 136 0.24 -14.83 6.46
C ASN A 136 -0.61 -13.90 7.35
N ILE A 137 -0.20 -13.77 8.60
CA ILE A 137 -0.86 -12.93 9.60
C ILE A 137 -0.51 -11.47 9.33
N GLY A 138 -1.55 -10.62 9.27
CA GLY A 138 -1.35 -9.17 9.19
C GLY A 138 -0.84 -8.61 10.51
N ASN A 139 0.22 -7.84 10.44
CA ASN A 139 0.83 -7.14 11.58
C ASN A 139 0.86 -5.64 11.30
N THR A 140 1.19 -4.84 12.33
CA THR A 140 1.30 -3.38 12.20
C THR A 140 2.75 -2.96 12.38
N GLY A 141 3.27 -2.23 11.40
CA GLY A 141 4.57 -1.58 11.42
C GLY A 141 4.45 -0.07 11.65
N LEU A 142 5.58 0.52 12.02
CA LEU A 142 5.75 1.96 12.13
C LEU A 142 7.04 2.37 11.41
N ALA A 143 6.92 3.34 10.52
CA ALA A 143 8.05 4.00 9.88
C ALA A 143 8.02 5.50 10.20
N VAL A 144 9.17 6.15 10.20
CA VAL A 144 9.29 7.59 10.46
C VAL A 144 10.06 8.22 9.31
N THR A 145 9.57 9.36 8.84
CA THR A 145 10.19 10.10 7.73
C THR A 145 10.00 11.61 7.92
N ARG A 146 10.85 12.40 7.26
CA ARG A 146 10.69 13.87 7.19
C ARG A 146 10.33 14.35 5.79
N ASP A 147 10.45 13.48 4.78
CA ASP A 147 10.36 13.87 3.38
C ASP A 147 9.58 12.87 2.50
N PHE A 148 9.07 11.79 3.09
CA PHE A 148 8.42 10.65 2.39
C PHE A 148 9.31 9.94 1.35
N ARG A 149 10.63 10.08 1.47
CA ARG A 149 11.62 9.43 0.58
C ARG A 149 12.63 8.61 1.36
N ASN A 150 12.95 9.07 2.57
CA ASN A 150 13.86 8.41 3.48
C ASN A 150 13.06 8.00 4.74
N PHE A 151 13.00 6.71 4.99
CA PHE A 151 12.27 6.09 6.09
C PHE A 151 13.21 5.39 7.06
#